data_ee67a642d6f691c6522a32fddd5e3581
#
_entry.id   ee67a642d6f691c6522a32fddd5e3581
#
_cell.length_a   1.000
_cell.length_b   1.000
_cell.length_c   1.000
_cell.angle_alpha   90.00
_cell.angle_beta   90.00
_cell.angle_gamma   90.00
#
_symmetry.space_group_name_H-M   'P 1'
#
loop_
_entity.id
_entity.type
_entity.pdbx_description
1 polymer ?
#
loop_
_entity_poly.entity_id
_entity_poly.type
_entity_poly.pdbx_seq_one_letter_code
_entity_poly.pdbx_strand_id
1 'polypeptide(L)'
;MSRFSALTALLLSLPLLAIAQSPLYGQCGGNGWTGPKTCVSGATCTVINDWYWQCLPGNGPTSSSPTSTPTTTTTTGGPQPTVPAAGNPYTGYEIYLSPYYAAEAQAAAAQISDATQKAKALKVAQIPTFTWFDVIAKTSTLGDYLAEASALGKSSGKKYLVQIVVYDLPDRDCAALASNGEFSIANNGLNNYKGYIDQLVAQIKKYPDVRVVAVIEPDSLANLVTNLNVSKCANAQTAYKAGVTYALQQLNSVGVYMYLDAGHAGWLGWPANLNPAAQLFSQLYRDAGSPQYVRGLATNVANYNALSASSPDPVTQGNPNYDELHYINALAPALQSGGFPAHFIVDQGRSGVQNIRQQWGDWCNVKGAGFGQRPTLSTGSSLIDAIVWIKPGGECDGTTNTSSPRYDSHCGLSDATPNAPEAGQWFQAYFETLVRNASPPL
;
A
#
# COMPACT_ATOMS: atom_id res chain seq x y z
N MET A 1 -34.56 -75.07 -33.44
CA MET A 1 -33.57 -74.55 -32.47
C MET A 1 -32.79 -73.42 -33.20
N SER A 2 -33.25 -72.25 -33.10
CA SER A 2 -32.76 -71.10 -33.86
C SER A 2 -31.91 -70.21 -32.91
N ARG A 3 -30.66 -69.98 -33.26
CA ARG A 3 -29.74 -69.02 -32.53
C ARG A 3 -29.81 -67.65 -33.16
N PHE A 4 -30.30 -66.69 -32.45
CA PHE A 4 -30.20 -65.27 -32.80
C PHE A 4 -28.86 -64.72 -32.27
N SER A 5 -28.01 -64.25 -33.17
CA SER A 5 -26.81 -63.45 -32.84
C SER A 5 -27.21 -62.00 -32.82
N ALA A 6 -27.02 -61.35 -31.67
CA ALA A 6 -27.15 -59.86 -31.54
C ALA A 6 -25.83 -59.18 -31.87
N LEU A 7 -25.84 -58.36 -32.88
CA LEU A 7 -24.73 -57.41 -33.20
C LEU A 7 -24.84 -56.20 -32.31
N THR A 8 -23.87 -56.00 -31.43
CA THR A 8 -23.76 -54.82 -30.61
C THR A 8 -22.92 -53.76 -31.40
N ALA A 9 -23.55 -52.70 -31.84
CA ALA A 9 -22.87 -51.57 -32.45
C ALA A 9 -22.18 -50.71 -31.39
N LEU A 10 -20.85 -50.65 -31.40
CA LEU A 10 -20.00 -49.80 -30.54
C LEU A 10 -19.93 -48.41 -31.17
N LEU A 11 -20.65 -47.42 -30.60
CA LEU A 11 -20.54 -46.02 -30.94
C LEU A 11 -19.26 -45.46 -30.27
N LEU A 12 -18.21 -45.20 -31.07
CA LEU A 12 -17.05 -44.43 -30.66
C LEU A 12 -17.45 -42.96 -30.55
N SER A 13 -17.62 -42.44 -29.37
CA SER A 13 -17.67 -41.01 -29.08
C SER A 13 -16.25 -40.44 -29.10
N LEU A 14 -15.90 -39.70 -30.16
CA LEU A 14 -14.70 -38.88 -30.23
C LEU A 14 -14.87 -37.72 -29.22
N PRO A 15 -13.88 -37.46 -28.35
CA PRO A 15 -13.91 -36.24 -27.51
C PRO A 15 -13.70 -35.03 -28.40
N LEU A 16 -14.64 -34.08 -28.37
CA LEU A 16 -14.41 -32.72 -28.87
C LEU A 16 -13.28 -32.12 -28.03
N LEU A 17 -12.12 -31.90 -28.65
CA LEU A 17 -11.06 -31.10 -28.10
C LEU A 17 -11.59 -29.64 -27.97
N ALA A 18 -12.02 -29.25 -26.80
CA ALA A 18 -12.28 -27.86 -26.49
C ALA A 18 -10.94 -27.10 -26.62
N ILE A 19 -10.84 -26.24 -27.62
CA ILE A 19 -9.69 -25.35 -27.76
C ILE A 19 -9.74 -24.41 -26.54
N ALA A 20 -8.81 -24.58 -25.62
CA ALA A 20 -8.69 -23.71 -24.46
C ALA A 20 -8.45 -22.27 -24.93
N GLN A 21 -9.22 -21.33 -24.41
CA GLN A 21 -9.06 -19.90 -24.68
C GLN A 21 -8.49 -19.22 -23.44
N SER A 22 -7.62 -18.22 -23.65
CA SER A 22 -7.11 -17.40 -22.55
C SER A 22 -8.22 -16.47 -22.05
N PRO A 23 -8.42 -16.40 -20.73
CA PRO A 23 -9.40 -15.50 -20.14
C PRO A 23 -9.02 -14.02 -20.37
N LEU A 24 -9.97 -13.13 -20.14
CA LEU A 24 -9.69 -11.69 -20.17
C LEU A 24 -8.54 -11.38 -19.21
N TYR A 25 -7.57 -10.58 -19.67
CA TYR A 25 -6.28 -10.30 -19.00
C TYR A 25 -5.32 -11.50 -18.85
N GLY A 26 -5.66 -12.67 -19.37
CA GLY A 26 -4.76 -13.83 -19.41
C GLY A 26 -3.70 -13.69 -20.53
N GLN A 27 -2.57 -14.38 -20.36
CA GLN A 27 -1.54 -14.43 -21.40
C GLN A 27 -2.03 -15.22 -22.62
N CYS A 28 -1.79 -14.69 -23.83
CA CYS A 28 -2.22 -15.28 -25.08
C CYS A 28 -1.09 -15.39 -26.12
N GLY A 29 0.16 -15.03 -25.76
CA GLY A 29 1.31 -15.10 -26.67
C GLY A 29 2.59 -14.59 -26.02
N GLY A 30 3.64 -14.48 -26.82
CA GLY A 30 4.99 -14.07 -26.44
C GLY A 30 6.02 -15.16 -26.63
N ASN A 31 7.32 -14.82 -26.63
CA ASN A 31 8.41 -15.76 -26.78
C ASN A 31 8.35 -16.86 -25.70
N GLY A 32 8.35 -18.12 -26.12
CA GLY A 32 8.28 -19.28 -25.20
C GLY A 32 6.88 -19.64 -24.70
N TRP A 33 5.82 -18.92 -25.08
CA TRP A 33 4.46 -19.22 -24.64
C TRP A 33 3.90 -20.51 -25.27
N THR A 34 3.51 -21.46 -24.45
CA THR A 34 2.95 -22.77 -24.86
C THR A 34 1.45 -22.94 -24.57
N GLY A 35 0.84 -21.95 -23.87
CA GLY A 35 -0.58 -21.96 -23.53
C GLY A 35 -1.49 -21.51 -24.67
N PRO A 36 -2.79 -21.26 -24.38
CA PRO A 36 -3.79 -20.81 -25.36
C PRO A 36 -3.35 -19.51 -26.06
N LYS A 37 -3.55 -19.45 -27.38
CA LYS A 37 -3.20 -18.29 -28.20
C LYS A 37 -4.41 -17.46 -28.64
N THR A 38 -5.61 -17.91 -28.26
CA THR A 38 -6.87 -17.22 -28.53
C THR A 38 -7.50 -16.74 -27.26
N CYS A 39 -8.07 -15.56 -27.29
CA CYS A 39 -8.78 -14.98 -26.14
C CYS A 39 -10.26 -15.39 -26.13
N VAL A 40 -10.88 -15.32 -24.95
CA VAL A 40 -12.34 -15.42 -24.83
C VAL A 40 -13.04 -14.34 -25.64
N SER A 41 -14.32 -14.60 -26.01
CA SER A 41 -15.13 -13.65 -26.77
C SER A 41 -15.16 -12.26 -26.12
N GLY A 42 -14.97 -11.21 -26.93
CA GLY A 42 -14.89 -9.81 -26.44
C GLY A 42 -13.48 -9.35 -26.05
N ALA A 43 -12.47 -10.22 -26.16
CA ALA A 43 -11.08 -9.85 -25.92
C ALA A 43 -10.20 -10.08 -27.14
N THR A 44 -9.19 -9.22 -27.31
CA THR A 44 -8.17 -9.28 -28.36
C THR A 44 -6.80 -9.54 -27.75
N CYS A 45 -6.04 -10.49 -28.36
CA CYS A 45 -4.66 -10.75 -27.93
C CYS A 45 -3.75 -9.59 -28.39
N THR A 46 -3.29 -8.79 -27.43
CA THR A 46 -2.51 -7.57 -27.65
C THR A 46 -1.08 -7.79 -27.21
N VAL A 47 -0.13 -7.36 -28.01
CA VAL A 47 1.31 -7.43 -27.69
C VAL A 47 1.63 -6.38 -26.63
N ILE A 48 2.11 -6.82 -25.46
CA ILE A 48 2.61 -5.95 -24.40
C ILE A 48 4.13 -5.82 -24.50
N ASN A 49 4.82 -6.93 -24.75
CA ASN A 49 6.25 -7.01 -25.04
C ASN A 49 6.57 -8.34 -25.75
N ASP A 50 7.80 -8.56 -26.15
CA ASP A 50 8.23 -9.76 -26.89
C ASP A 50 7.98 -11.08 -26.18
N TRP A 51 7.88 -11.07 -24.85
CA TRP A 51 7.71 -12.26 -24.00
C TRP A 51 6.29 -12.43 -23.46
N TYR A 52 5.44 -11.40 -23.55
CA TYR A 52 4.11 -11.40 -22.95
C TYR A 52 3.10 -10.66 -23.82
N TRP A 53 2.10 -11.40 -24.33
CA TRP A 53 0.92 -10.87 -25.01
C TRP A 53 -0.32 -11.17 -24.18
N GLN A 54 -1.25 -10.24 -24.08
CA GLN A 54 -2.37 -10.29 -23.15
C GLN A 54 -3.71 -10.13 -23.84
N CYS A 55 -4.73 -10.86 -23.39
CA CYS A 55 -6.11 -10.70 -23.80
C CYS A 55 -6.69 -9.42 -23.20
N LEU A 56 -6.79 -8.36 -23.97
CA LEU A 56 -7.41 -7.10 -23.56
C LEU A 56 -8.81 -6.95 -24.13
N PRO A 57 -9.74 -6.17 -23.50
CA PRO A 57 -11.04 -5.87 -24.07
C PRO A 57 -10.87 -5.30 -25.49
N GLY A 58 -11.44 -5.98 -26.49
CA GLY A 58 -11.37 -5.57 -27.88
C GLY A 58 -12.69 -4.98 -28.35
N ASN A 59 -12.65 -3.89 -29.10
CA ASN A 59 -13.80 -3.44 -29.89
C ASN A 59 -13.98 -4.39 -31.10
N GLY A 60 -14.64 -5.51 -30.89
CA GLY A 60 -14.99 -6.43 -31.96
C GLY A 60 -16.01 -5.81 -32.93
N PRO A 61 -15.92 -6.06 -34.26
CA PRO A 61 -16.89 -5.55 -35.20
C PRO A 61 -18.25 -6.21 -34.99
N THR A 62 -19.28 -5.44 -34.71
CA THR A 62 -20.67 -5.87 -34.75
C THR A 62 -21.09 -6.05 -36.21
N SER A 63 -21.54 -7.24 -36.57
CA SER A 63 -22.21 -7.54 -37.83
C SER A 63 -23.45 -6.67 -38.05
N SER A 64 -23.52 -6.01 -39.17
CA SER A 64 -24.59 -5.09 -39.61
C SER A 64 -25.83 -5.84 -40.10
N SER A 65 -27.05 -5.42 -39.89
CA SER A 65 -27.93 -4.56 -40.70
C SER A 65 -29.40 -4.70 -40.32
N PRO A 66 -30.41 -3.91 -40.71
CA PRO A 66 -30.33 -2.65 -41.46
C PRO A 66 -31.14 -1.43 -40.90
N THR A 67 -30.69 -0.28 -41.26
CA THR A 67 -31.38 0.97 -41.67
C THR A 67 -32.64 1.47 -40.97
N SER A 68 -32.50 2.55 -40.23
CA SER A 68 -33.40 3.71 -40.24
C SER A 68 -32.61 5.01 -40.04
N THR A 69 -32.86 5.98 -40.90
CA THR A 69 -32.16 7.24 -41.16
C THR A 69 -32.28 8.26 -40.02
N PRO A 70 -31.40 9.28 -39.96
CA PRO A 70 -30.84 9.80 -38.71
C PRO A 70 -31.59 11.00 -38.14
N THR A 71 -31.60 11.09 -36.83
CA THR A 71 -31.73 12.40 -36.17
C THR A 71 -30.42 12.67 -35.45
N THR A 72 -29.67 13.62 -36.00
CA THR A 72 -28.40 14.13 -35.51
C THR A 72 -28.59 14.75 -34.12
N THR A 73 -28.18 14.04 -33.08
CA THR A 73 -27.87 14.68 -31.82
C THR A 73 -26.39 14.44 -31.60
N THR A 74 -25.60 15.42 -31.92
CA THR A 74 -24.16 15.48 -31.66
C THR A 74 -23.96 15.56 -30.13
N THR A 75 -23.81 14.42 -29.47
CA THR A 75 -23.21 14.38 -28.14
C THR A 75 -21.71 14.21 -28.34
N THR A 76 -21.02 15.33 -28.45
CA THR A 76 -19.58 15.40 -28.19
C THR A 76 -19.35 14.87 -26.79
N GLY A 77 -18.85 13.63 -26.69
CA GLY A 77 -18.25 13.11 -25.47
C GLY A 77 -17.00 13.94 -25.17
N GLY A 78 -17.20 15.06 -24.48
CA GLY A 78 -16.13 15.77 -23.82
C GLY A 78 -15.53 14.90 -22.73
N PRO A 79 -14.27 15.12 -22.31
CA PRO A 79 -13.71 14.45 -21.17
C PRO A 79 -14.67 14.63 -19.99
N GLN A 80 -15.01 13.51 -19.33
CA GLN A 80 -15.81 13.57 -18.11
C GLN A 80 -15.11 14.56 -17.17
N PRO A 81 -15.81 15.54 -16.57
CA PRO A 81 -15.17 16.50 -15.70
C PRO A 81 -14.47 15.73 -14.60
N THR A 82 -13.15 15.72 -14.65
CA THR A 82 -12.33 15.21 -13.53
C THR A 82 -12.60 16.12 -12.36
N VAL A 83 -13.24 15.60 -11.32
CA VAL A 83 -13.37 16.33 -10.06
C VAL A 83 -11.96 16.71 -9.65
N PRO A 84 -11.63 18.00 -9.44
CA PRO A 84 -10.28 18.37 -9.07
C PRO A 84 -9.89 17.63 -7.79
N ALA A 85 -8.73 17.01 -7.78
CA ALA A 85 -8.20 16.38 -6.58
C ALA A 85 -8.14 17.42 -5.44
N ALA A 86 -8.49 17.01 -4.23
CA ALA A 86 -8.41 17.88 -3.07
C ALA A 86 -6.97 18.38 -2.87
N GLY A 87 -6.80 19.62 -2.40
CA GLY A 87 -5.47 20.22 -2.14
C GLY A 87 -4.68 19.46 -1.07
N ASN A 88 -3.43 19.89 -0.82
CA ASN A 88 -2.58 19.31 0.22
C ASN A 88 -3.31 19.32 1.59
N PRO A 89 -3.56 18.14 2.20
CA PRO A 89 -4.35 18.05 3.42
C PRO A 89 -3.69 18.67 4.66
N TYR A 90 -2.39 18.82 4.65
CA TYR A 90 -1.64 19.36 5.80
C TYR A 90 -1.70 20.87 5.89
N THR A 91 -1.97 21.55 4.77
CA THR A 91 -1.95 23.03 4.74
C THR A 91 -3.01 23.64 5.65
N GLY A 92 -2.57 24.43 6.62
CA GLY A 92 -3.43 25.15 7.57
C GLY A 92 -4.02 24.28 8.69
N TYR A 93 -3.42 23.11 8.93
CA TYR A 93 -3.80 22.19 10.01
C TYR A 93 -2.61 21.90 10.93
N GLU A 94 -2.90 21.80 12.23
CA GLU A 94 -1.98 21.21 13.21
C GLU A 94 -2.15 19.69 13.18
N ILE A 95 -1.03 18.98 13.22
CA ILE A 95 -1.08 17.51 13.26
C ILE A 95 -1.34 17.08 14.72
N TYR A 96 -2.38 16.29 14.93
CA TYR A 96 -2.69 15.74 16.25
C TYR A 96 -1.59 14.79 16.71
N LEU A 97 -1.10 15.00 17.93
CA LEU A 97 -0.10 14.15 18.56
C LEU A 97 -0.78 12.90 19.13
N SER A 98 -0.42 11.72 18.59
CA SER A 98 -0.94 10.46 19.12
C SER A 98 -0.56 10.26 20.59
N PRO A 99 -1.52 10.21 21.51
CA PRO A 99 -1.21 10.03 22.95
C PRO A 99 -0.62 8.65 23.24
N TYR A 100 -0.98 7.64 22.44
CA TYR A 100 -0.47 6.29 22.57
C TYR A 100 1.05 6.26 22.35
N TYR A 101 1.53 6.70 21.19
CA TYR A 101 2.97 6.74 20.90
C TYR A 101 3.74 7.69 21.81
N ALA A 102 3.15 8.83 22.16
CA ALA A 102 3.76 9.75 23.12
C ALA A 102 4.00 9.09 24.48
N ALA A 103 3.03 8.30 24.97
CA ALA A 103 3.17 7.55 26.23
C ALA A 103 4.24 6.45 26.14
N GLU A 104 4.31 5.70 25.03
CA GLU A 104 5.37 4.70 24.80
C GLU A 104 6.76 5.35 24.83
N ALA A 105 6.95 6.44 24.09
CA ALA A 105 8.22 7.16 24.05
C ALA A 105 8.61 7.76 25.40
N GLN A 106 7.63 8.25 26.21
CA GLN A 106 7.85 8.74 27.56
C GLN A 106 8.25 7.60 28.53
N ALA A 107 7.55 6.47 28.44
CA ALA A 107 7.86 5.29 29.24
C ALA A 107 9.26 4.74 28.89
N ALA A 108 9.61 4.74 27.62
CA ALA A 108 10.93 4.37 27.15
C ALA A 108 12.02 5.32 27.66
N ALA A 109 11.77 6.63 27.58
CA ALA A 109 12.70 7.64 28.10
C ALA A 109 12.94 7.49 29.61
N ALA A 110 11.92 7.06 30.37
CA ALA A 110 12.06 6.82 31.80
C ALA A 110 13.09 5.70 32.12
N GLN A 111 13.27 4.73 31.22
CA GLN A 111 14.21 3.63 31.34
C GLN A 111 15.65 3.99 30.95
N ILE A 112 15.86 5.12 30.30
CA ILE A 112 17.18 5.58 29.85
C ILE A 112 17.90 6.27 31.02
N SER A 113 19.08 5.76 31.39
CA SER A 113 19.90 6.29 32.48
C SER A 113 20.73 7.51 32.07
N ASP A 114 21.22 7.56 30.81
CA ASP A 114 21.95 8.71 30.28
C ASP A 114 21.03 9.92 30.10
N ALA A 115 21.33 11.01 30.80
CA ALA A 115 20.48 12.19 30.84
C ALA A 115 20.33 12.86 29.45
N THR A 116 21.38 12.82 28.61
CA THR A 116 21.36 13.39 27.28
C THR A 116 20.46 12.57 26.35
N GLN A 117 20.59 11.24 26.36
CA GLN A 117 19.75 10.35 25.56
C GLN A 117 18.29 10.38 26.03
N LYS A 118 18.07 10.43 27.36
CA LYS A 118 16.73 10.61 27.93
C LYS A 118 16.07 11.90 27.43
N ALA A 119 16.80 13.01 27.43
CA ALA A 119 16.26 14.29 26.94
C ALA A 119 15.90 14.23 25.44
N LYS A 120 16.70 13.51 24.63
CA LYS A 120 16.41 13.27 23.21
C LYS A 120 15.16 12.38 23.04
N ALA A 121 15.04 11.30 23.83
CA ALA A 121 13.89 10.41 23.80
C ALA A 121 12.58 11.15 24.14
N LEU A 122 12.62 12.06 25.12
CA LEU A 122 11.47 12.90 25.49
C LEU A 122 11.05 13.85 24.35
N LYS A 123 11.97 14.27 23.49
CA LYS A 123 11.61 15.05 22.29
C LYS A 123 10.84 14.19 21.28
N VAL A 124 11.18 12.91 21.15
CA VAL A 124 10.44 11.99 20.29
C VAL A 124 8.97 11.91 20.68
N ALA A 125 8.66 11.92 21.98
CA ALA A 125 7.30 11.94 22.48
C ALA A 125 6.46 13.16 22.07
N GLN A 126 7.08 14.18 21.47
CA GLN A 126 6.41 15.38 20.95
C GLN A 126 6.31 15.38 19.41
N ILE A 127 6.71 14.30 18.74
CA ILE A 127 6.70 14.21 17.28
C ILE A 127 5.46 13.43 16.85
N PRO A 128 4.60 14.02 15.99
CA PRO A 128 3.41 13.34 15.54
C PRO A 128 3.77 12.17 14.61
N THR A 129 3.10 11.04 14.80
CA THR A 129 3.17 9.84 13.98
C THR A 129 1.79 9.43 13.51
N PHE A 130 1.73 8.49 12.58
CA PHE A 130 0.48 7.81 12.26
C PHE A 130 0.13 6.77 13.34
N THR A 131 -1.16 6.56 13.57
CA THR A 131 -1.66 5.47 14.41
C THR A 131 -2.14 4.33 13.52
N TRP A 132 -1.64 3.12 13.76
CA TRP A 132 -1.99 1.93 12.98
C TRP A 132 -3.25 1.27 13.53
N PHE A 133 -4.27 1.19 12.67
CA PHE A 133 -5.49 0.42 12.92
C PHE A 133 -5.33 -0.91 12.20
N ASP A 134 -4.70 -1.86 12.84
CA ASP A 134 -4.25 -3.14 12.29
C ASP A 134 -5.10 -4.34 12.77
N VAL A 135 -6.12 -4.06 13.57
CA VAL A 135 -7.16 -5.00 14.00
C VAL A 135 -8.48 -4.26 14.27
N ILE A 136 -9.60 -4.94 14.07
CA ILE A 136 -10.94 -4.36 14.24
C ILE A 136 -11.16 -3.80 15.66
N ALA A 137 -10.58 -4.45 16.67
CA ALA A 137 -10.71 -4.04 18.08
C ALA A 137 -10.17 -2.62 18.36
N LYS A 138 -9.23 -2.13 17.55
CA LYS A 138 -8.67 -0.78 17.68
C LYS A 138 -9.57 0.33 17.11
N THR A 139 -10.56 0.01 16.27
CA THR A 139 -11.36 1.02 15.54
C THR A 139 -12.07 2.01 16.45
N SER A 140 -12.48 1.58 17.65
CA SER A 140 -13.14 2.45 18.62
C SER A 140 -12.22 3.57 19.15
N THR A 141 -10.92 3.33 19.28
CA THR A 141 -9.96 4.33 19.78
C THR A 141 -9.78 5.51 18.81
N LEU A 142 -10.10 5.34 17.54
CA LEU A 142 -10.15 6.46 16.60
C LEU A 142 -11.17 7.51 17.05
N GLY A 143 -12.32 7.08 17.59
CA GLY A 143 -13.33 7.99 18.13
C GLY A 143 -12.79 8.85 19.27
N ASP A 144 -11.97 8.30 20.13
CA ASP A 144 -11.36 9.02 21.26
C ASP A 144 -10.36 10.08 20.76
N TYR A 145 -9.51 9.73 19.79
CA TYR A 145 -8.54 10.67 19.20
C TYR A 145 -9.23 11.81 18.44
N LEU A 146 -10.30 11.50 17.71
CA LEU A 146 -11.07 12.52 17.02
C LEU A 146 -11.82 13.45 18.00
N ALA A 147 -12.34 12.91 19.11
CA ALA A 147 -12.97 13.69 20.16
C ALA A 147 -11.98 14.67 20.79
N GLU A 148 -10.76 14.19 21.12
CA GLU A 148 -9.72 15.03 21.69
C GLU A 148 -9.23 16.10 20.69
N ALA A 149 -8.99 15.73 19.44
CA ALA A 149 -8.57 16.67 18.39
C ALA A 149 -9.65 17.76 18.16
N SER A 150 -10.95 17.39 18.17
CA SER A 150 -12.06 18.33 18.09
C SER A 150 -12.10 19.28 19.30
N ALA A 151 -11.89 18.76 20.52
CA ALA A 151 -11.83 19.57 21.73
C ALA A 151 -10.65 20.55 21.72
N LEU A 152 -9.47 20.09 21.29
CA LEU A 152 -8.29 20.93 21.08
C LEU A 152 -8.54 22.04 20.05
N GLY A 153 -9.21 21.71 18.95
CA GLY A 153 -9.60 22.68 17.93
C GLY A 153 -10.51 23.79 18.49
N LYS A 154 -11.53 23.40 19.23
CA LYS A 154 -12.50 24.33 19.86
C LYS A 154 -11.84 25.22 20.91
N SER A 155 -10.90 24.69 21.70
CA SER A 155 -10.23 25.45 22.76
C SER A 155 -9.12 26.39 22.23
N SER A 156 -8.40 25.99 21.17
CA SER A 156 -7.27 26.74 20.63
C SER A 156 -7.62 27.64 19.44
N GLY A 157 -8.78 27.46 18.81
CA GLY A 157 -9.13 28.11 17.54
C GLY A 157 -8.37 27.58 16.33
N LYS A 158 -7.59 26.49 16.48
CA LYS A 158 -6.81 25.85 15.42
C LYS A 158 -7.60 24.71 14.79
N LYS A 159 -7.22 24.34 13.56
CA LYS A 159 -7.75 23.16 12.88
C LYS A 159 -6.78 21.99 13.09
N TYR A 160 -7.31 20.84 13.42
CA TYR A 160 -6.49 19.64 13.65
C TYR A 160 -6.73 18.58 12.57
N LEU A 161 -5.67 17.83 12.25
CA LEU A 161 -5.75 16.61 11.46
C LEU A 161 -5.22 15.42 12.27
N VAL A 162 -5.87 14.27 12.11
CA VAL A 162 -5.48 12.99 12.70
C VAL A 162 -4.91 12.09 11.59
N GLN A 163 -3.77 11.48 11.83
CA GLN A 163 -3.06 10.60 10.89
C GLN A 163 -3.29 9.14 11.26
N ILE A 164 -3.76 8.33 10.32
CA ILE A 164 -4.03 6.90 10.54
C ILE A 164 -3.43 6.03 9.45
N VAL A 165 -3.12 4.80 9.79
CA VAL A 165 -2.87 3.71 8.82
C VAL A 165 -4.04 2.75 8.88
N VAL A 166 -4.67 2.51 7.74
CA VAL A 166 -5.68 1.47 7.52
C VAL A 166 -4.95 0.21 7.10
N TYR A 167 -4.99 -0.85 7.92
CA TYR A 167 -4.13 -2.01 7.71
C TYR A 167 -4.76 -3.30 8.26
N ASP A 168 -5.77 -3.83 7.58
CA ASP A 168 -6.40 -5.09 8.02
C ASP A 168 -7.00 -5.93 6.89
N LEU A 169 -6.41 -5.85 5.67
CA LEU A 169 -6.82 -6.71 4.56
C LEU A 169 -6.72 -8.19 4.93
N PRO A 170 -7.65 -9.02 4.45
CA PRO A 170 -7.58 -10.46 4.70
C PRO A 170 -6.35 -11.08 4.04
N ASP A 171 -5.70 -11.99 4.76
CA ASP A 171 -4.42 -12.61 4.38
C ASP A 171 -3.32 -11.57 4.08
N ARG A 172 -3.35 -10.39 4.72
CA ARG A 172 -2.32 -9.36 4.57
C ARG A 172 -0.93 -9.91 4.81
N ASP A 173 0.08 -9.17 4.40
CA ASP A 173 1.48 -9.58 4.46
C ASP A 173 1.71 -10.89 3.70
N CYS A 174 1.21 -10.94 2.46
CA CYS A 174 1.13 -12.18 1.68
C CYS A 174 2.49 -12.74 1.26
N ALA A 175 3.55 -11.93 1.24
CA ALA A 175 4.91 -12.34 0.92
C ALA A 175 5.84 -12.43 2.14
N ALA A 176 5.32 -12.16 3.34
CA ALA A 176 6.03 -12.24 4.61
C ALA A 176 5.14 -12.87 5.69
N LEU A 177 5.64 -12.99 6.93
CA LEU A 177 4.91 -13.62 8.03
C LEU A 177 4.73 -12.70 9.24
N ALA A 178 5.64 -11.75 9.43
CA ALA A 178 5.72 -10.98 10.68
C ALA A 178 4.45 -10.18 10.99
N SER A 179 3.80 -9.64 9.97
CA SER A 179 2.61 -8.78 10.11
C SER A 179 1.32 -9.44 9.64
N ASN A 180 1.23 -10.78 9.65
CA ASN A 180 -0.02 -11.48 9.37
C ASN A 180 -1.17 -10.92 10.22
N GLY A 181 -2.32 -10.63 9.57
CA GLY A 181 -3.49 -10.05 10.19
C GLY A 181 -4.46 -11.06 10.79
N GLU A 182 -5.57 -10.55 11.31
CA GLU A 182 -6.62 -11.37 11.94
C GLU A 182 -7.62 -11.94 10.94
N PHE A 183 -7.79 -11.33 9.77
CA PHE A 183 -8.75 -11.79 8.77
C PHE A 183 -8.13 -12.75 7.77
N SER A 184 -8.89 -13.80 7.42
CA SER A 184 -8.53 -14.76 6.38
C SER A 184 -9.59 -14.79 5.30
N ILE A 185 -9.18 -14.84 4.04
CA ILE A 185 -10.09 -14.97 2.88
C ILE A 185 -10.97 -16.22 3.03
N ALA A 186 -10.40 -17.32 3.52
CA ALA A 186 -11.13 -18.56 3.75
C ALA A 186 -12.26 -18.45 4.78
N ASN A 187 -12.16 -17.47 5.70
CA ASN A 187 -13.10 -17.26 6.79
C ASN A 187 -13.86 -15.93 6.65
N ASN A 188 -14.40 -15.67 5.44
CA ASN A 188 -15.20 -14.47 5.15
C ASN A 188 -14.44 -13.15 5.34
N GLY A 189 -13.11 -13.17 5.23
CA GLY A 189 -12.23 -12.05 5.58
C GLY A 189 -12.53 -10.75 4.83
N LEU A 190 -12.94 -10.82 3.55
CA LEU A 190 -13.30 -9.61 2.80
C LEU A 190 -14.53 -8.88 3.40
N ASN A 191 -15.54 -9.60 3.85
CA ASN A 191 -16.69 -8.96 4.50
C ASN A 191 -16.33 -8.44 5.89
N ASN A 192 -15.48 -9.16 6.63
CA ASN A 192 -14.95 -8.68 7.91
C ASN A 192 -14.17 -7.36 7.73
N TYR A 193 -13.31 -7.30 6.70
CA TYR A 193 -12.60 -6.08 6.33
C TYR A 193 -13.54 -4.91 5.98
N LYS A 194 -14.61 -5.18 5.23
CA LYS A 194 -15.62 -4.14 4.96
C LYS A 194 -16.27 -3.63 6.25
N GLY A 195 -16.59 -4.53 7.17
CA GLY A 195 -17.10 -4.15 8.49
C GLY A 195 -16.09 -3.34 9.34
N TYR A 196 -14.79 -3.64 9.22
CA TYR A 196 -13.73 -2.84 9.83
C TYR A 196 -13.68 -1.42 9.23
N ILE A 197 -13.73 -1.27 7.91
CA ILE A 197 -13.81 0.04 7.24
C ILE A 197 -15.05 0.81 7.67
N ASP A 198 -16.23 0.15 7.74
CA ASP A 198 -17.47 0.77 8.16
C ASP A 198 -17.39 1.31 9.60
N GLN A 199 -16.68 0.60 10.50
CA GLN A 199 -16.46 1.08 11.87
C GLN A 199 -15.57 2.33 11.91
N LEU A 200 -14.48 2.38 11.14
CA LEU A 200 -13.66 3.59 11.02
C LEU A 200 -14.48 4.78 10.51
N VAL A 201 -15.25 4.57 9.44
CA VAL A 201 -16.14 5.59 8.86
C VAL A 201 -17.18 6.08 9.89
N ALA A 202 -17.73 5.17 10.68
CA ALA A 202 -18.69 5.51 11.72
C ALA A 202 -18.08 6.40 12.82
N GLN A 203 -16.81 6.21 13.17
CA GLN A 203 -16.13 7.10 14.11
C GLN A 203 -15.86 8.47 13.47
N ILE A 204 -15.37 8.51 12.23
CA ILE A 204 -15.03 9.76 11.54
C ILE A 204 -16.27 10.65 11.35
N LYS A 205 -17.41 10.08 11.01
CA LYS A 205 -18.69 10.82 10.85
C LYS A 205 -19.11 11.63 12.08
N LYS A 206 -18.66 11.26 13.27
CA LYS A 206 -19.01 11.97 14.52
C LYS A 206 -18.26 13.30 14.69
N TYR A 207 -17.14 13.47 13.97
CA TYR A 207 -16.24 14.62 14.14
C TYR A 207 -15.88 15.28 12.79
N PRO A 208 -16.85 15.87 12.08
CA PRO A 208 -16.63 16.47 10.76
C PRO A 208 -15.73 17.71 10.78
N ASP A 209 -15.46 18.26 11.96
CA ASP A 209 -14.56 19.37 12.20
C ASP A 209 -13.07 18.96 12.27
N VAL A 210 -12.78 17.66 12.35
CA VAL A 210 -11.43 17.11 12.37
C VAL A 210 -11.10 16.48 11.00
N ARG A 211 -9.99 16.89 10.40
CA ARG A 211 -9.50 16.25 9.18
C ARG A 211 -8.84 14.90 9.48
N VAL A 212 -9.05 13.93 8.61
CA VAL A 212 -8.33 12.65 8.68
C VAL A 212 -7.48 12.47 7.43
N VAL A 213 -6.22 12.07 7.64
CA VAL A 213 -5.28 11.64 6.60
C VAL A 213 -4.97 10.17 6.83
N ALA A 214 -5.16 9.33 5.82
CA ALA A 214 -4.99 7.90 5.91
C ALA A 214 -3.94 7.37 4.92
N VAL A 215 -3.04 6.52 5.39
CA VAL A 215 -2.28 5.59 4.53
C VAL A 215 -3.11 4.32 4.38
N ILE A 216 -3.25 3.86 3.15
CA ILE A 216 -4.12 2.74 2.80
C ILE A 216 -3.28 1.50 2.51
N GLU A 217 -3.41 0.51 3.35
CA GLU A 217 -2.98 -0.87 3.23
C GLU A 217 -1.51 -1.03 2.80
N PRO A 218 -0.57 -0.69 3.69
CA PRO A 218 0.85 -0.97 3.48
C PRO A 218 1.12 -2.37 2.95
N ASP A 219 2.10 -2.47 2.05
CA ASP A 219 2.61 -3.70 1.41
C ASP A 219 1.63 -4.44 0.49
N SER A 220 0.33 -4.17 0.52
CA SER A 220 -0.69 -4.96 -0.17
C SER A 220 -0.60 -4.87 -1.69
N LEU A 221 -0.71 -3.67 -2.25
CA LEU A 221 -0.74 -3.45 -3.70
C LEU A 221 0.64 -3.65 -4.33
N ALA A 222 1.71 -3.31 -3.63
CA ALA A 222 3.08 -3.54 -4.09
C ALA A 222 3.36 -5.04 -4.29
N ASN A 223 2.85 -5.89 -3.40
CA ASN A 223 2.90 -7.34 -3.57
C ASN A 223 2.17 -7.84 -4.82
N LEU A 224 1.07 -7.19 -5.22
CA LEU A 224 0.37 -7.55 -6.45
C LEU A 224 1.14 -7.18 -7.72
N VAL A 225 2.12 -6.29 -7.63
CA VAL A 225 3.01 -5.96 -8.76
C VAL A 225 4.13 -6.99 -8.90
N THR A 226 4.73 -7.45 -7.80
CA THR A 226 6.00 -8.19 -7.83
C THR A 226 5.93 -9.62 -7.35
N ASN A 227 4.93 -10.00 -6.54
CA ASN A 227 4.94 -11.25 -5.79
C ASN A 227 3.76 -12.19 -6.11
N LEU A 228 3.16 -12.08 -7.31
CA LEU A 228 2.09 -12.99 -7.74
C LEU A 228 2.55 -14.44 -7.98
N ASN A 229 3.86 -14.70 -7.99
CA ASN A 229 4.44 -16.04 -7.95
C ASN A 229 4.33 -16.69 -6.55
N VAL A 230 4.08 -15.90 -5.51
CA VAL A 230 3.77 -16.41 -4.15
C VAL A 230 2.29 -16.75 -4.08
N SER A 231 1.97 -18.01 -3.78
CA SER A 231 0.58 -18.51 -3.81
C SER A 231 -0.35 -17.69 -2.92
N LYS A 232 0.07 -17.27 -1.72
CA LYS A 232 -0.73 -16.44 -0.82
C LYS A 232 -1.07 -15.09 -1.46
N CYS A 233 -0.12 -14.44 -2.15
CA CYS A 233 -0.35 -13.18 -2.86
C CYS A 233 -1.26 -13.35 -4.07
N ALA A 234 -1.05 -14.40 -4.87
CA ALA A 234 -1.93 -14.71 -5.99
C ALA A 234 -3.39 -14.94 -5.54
N ASN A 235 -3.58 -15.69 -4.47
CA ASN A 235 -4.90 -15.96 -3.89
C ASN A 235 -5.54 -14.70 -3.30
N ALA A 236 -4.75 -13.80 -2.74
CA ALA A 236 -5.24 -12.57 -2.12
C ALA A 236 -5.61 -11.48 -3.15
N GLN A 237 -5.16 -11.56 -4.39
CA GLN A 237 -5.28 -10.51 -5.40
C GLN A 237 -6.70 -9.93 -5.52
N THR A 238 -7.71 -10.79 -5.65
CA THR A 238 -9.11 -10.35 -5.82
C THR A 238 -9.62 -9.66 -4.56
N ALA A 239 -9.32 -10.23 -3.38
CA ALA A 239 -9.75 -9.66 -2.10
C ALA A 239 -9.06 -8.32 -1.82
N TYR A 240 -7.76 -8.19 -2.11
CA TYR A 240 -7.03 -6.93 -1.96
C TYR A 240 -7.61 -5.82 -2.83
N LYS A 241 -7.81 -6.09 -4.13
CA LYS A 241 -8.41 -5.11 -5.04
C LYS A 241 -9.82 -4.70 -4.60
N ALA A 242 -10.67 -5.65 -4.25
CA ALA A 242 -12.02 -5.38 -3.80
C ALA A 242 -12.05 -4.64 -2.45
N GLY A 243 -11.19 -5.02 -1.51
CA GLY A 243 -11.08 -4.39 -0.21
C GLY A 243 -10.58 -2.95 -0.31
N VAL A 244 -9.50 -2.71 -1.04
CA VAL A 244 -8.96 -1.36 -1.26
C VAL A 244 -9.99 -0.48 -1.98
N THR A 245 -10.62 -0.98 -3.05
CA THR A 245 -11.70 -0.23 -3.75
C THR A 245 -12.80 0.18 -2.78
N TYR A 246 -13.26 -0.74 -1.92
CA TYR A 246 -14.27 -0.45 -0.90
C TYR A 246 -13.79 0.62 0.10
N ALA A 247 -12.57 0.49 0.61
CA ALA A 247 -11.98 1.46 1.52
C ALA A 247 -11.93 2.86 0.91
N LEU A 248 -11.46 2.98 -0.35
CA LEU A 248 -11.39 4.25 -1.04
C LEU A 248 -12.77 4.91 -1.19
N GLN A 249 -13.81 4.13 -1.52
CA GLN A 249 -15.19 4.62 -1.66
C GLN A 249 -15.76 5.09 -0.33
N GLN A 250 -15.64 4.27 0.71
CA GLN A 250 -16.26 4.56 2.01
C GLN A 250 -15.55 5.72 2.73
N LEU A 251 -14.23 5.73 2.75
CA LEU A 251 -13.45 6.81 3.37
C LEU A 251 -13.60 8.13 2.61
N ASN A 252 -13.72 8.09 1.27
CA ASN A 252 -14.03 9.27 0.47
C ASN A 252 -15.39 9.90 0.86
N SER A 253 -16.38 9.09 1.21
CA SER A 253 -17.72 9.56 1.56
C SER A 253 -17.74 10.44 2.82
N VAL A 254 -16.69 10.37 3.63
CA VAL A 254 -16.51 11.15 4.89
C VAL A 254 -15.32 12.10 4.83
N GLY A 255 -14.77 12.35 3.64
CA GLY A 255 -13.74 13.36 3.41
C GLY A 255 -12.34 13.00 3.92
N VAL A 256 -12.01 11.71 4.05
CA VAL A 256 -10.68 11.25 4.42
C VAL A 256 -9.73 11.42 3.26
N TYR A 257 -8.64 12.14 3.46
CA TYR A 257 -7.55 12.25 2.50
C TYR A 257 -6.72 10.96 2.51
N MET A 258 -6.57 10.33 1.36
CA MET A 258 -5.99 9.00 1.25
C MET A 258 -4.72 9.00 0.40
N TYR A 259 -3.70 8.30 0.89
CA TYR A 259 -2.48 7.94 0.18
C TYR A 259 -2.36 6.42 0.19
N LEU A 260 -2.40 5.79 -0.98
CA LEU A 260 -2.22 4.35 -1.08
C LEU A 260 -0.73 4.03 -0.87
N ASP A 261 -0.45 2.95 -0.14
CA ASP A 261 0.95 2.52 -0.03
C ASP A 261 1.51 2.08 -1.38
N ALA A 262 2.68 2.56 -1.69
CA ALA A 262 3.40 2.28 -2.93
C ALA A 262 4.80 1.72 -2.69
N GLY A 263 5.00 1.00 -1.59
CA GLY A 263 6.28 0.42 -1.24
C GLY A 263 7.39 1.48 -1.15
N HIS A 264 8.50 1.24 -1.81
CA HIS A 264 9.67 2.12 -1.74
C HIS A 264 10.55 1.99 -2.98
N ALA A 265 11.58 2.84 -3.08
CA ALA A 265 12.53 2.88 -4.19
C ALA A 265 13.17 1.50 -4.49
N GLY A 266 13.51 0.74 -3.46
CA GLY A 266 14.09 -0.62 -3.58
C GLY A 266 13.10 -1.70 -3.98
N TRP A 267 11.82 -1.39 -4.06
CA TRP A 267 10.76 -2.33 -4.41
C TRP A 267 10.08 -1.95 -5.74
N LEU A 268 9.17 -0.99 -5.71
CA LEU A 268 8.48 -0.55 -6.92
C LEU A 268 9.30 0.45 -7.75
N GLY A 269 10.39 1.00 -7.21
CA GLY A 269 11.28 1.92 -7.91
C GLY A 269 12.20 1.26 -8.95
N TRP A 270 12.24 -0.06 -9.06
CA TRP A 270 12.94 -0.70 -10.18
C TRP A 270 12.26 -0.35 -11.51
N PRO A 271 13.00 -0.01 -12.57
CA PRO A 271 12.42 0.43 -13.85
C PRO A 271 11.35 -0.52 -14.42
N ALA A 272 11.52 -1.83 -14.23
CA ALA A 272 10.56 -2.83 -14.66
C ALA A 272 9.22 -2.79 -13.90
N ASN A 273 9.19 -2.23 -12.69
CA ASN A 273 8.02 -2.21 -11.81
C ASN A 273 7.21 -0.92 -11.94
N LEU A 274 7.80 0.18 -12.42
CA LEU A 274 7.17 1.50 -12.45
C LEU A 274 5.84 1.53 -13.23
N ASN A 275 5.86 1.05 -14.47
CA ASN A 275 4.66 1.04 -15.31
C ASN A 275 3.58 0.07 -14.78
N PRO A 276 3.89 -1.18 -14.40
CA PRO A 276 2.92 -2.07 -13.77
C PRO A 276 2.30 -1.48 -12.49
N ALA A 277 3.09 -0.82 -11.65
CA ALA A 277 2.61 -0.13 -10.46
C ALA A 277 1.65 1.01 -10.81
N ALA A 278 2.05 1.91 -11.71
CA ALA A 278 1.21 3.02 -12.15
C ALA A 278 -0.11 2.55 -12.76
N GLN A 279 -0.09 1.47 -13.55
CA GLN A 279 -1.29 0.86 -14.12
C GLN A 279 -2.22 0.32 -13.03
N LEU A 280 -1.68 -0.40 -12.04
CA LEU A 280 -2.46 -0.96 -10.94
C LEU A 280 -3.14 0.14 -10.12
N PHE A 281 -2.38 1.16 -9.67
CA PHE A 281 -2.93 2.27 -8.89
C PHE A 281 -3.98 3.06 -9.67
N SER A 282 -3.70 3.38 -10.94
CA SER A 282 -4.63 4.12 -11.80
C SER A 282 -5.91 3.33 -12.07
N GLN A 283 -5.81 2.01 -12.24
CA GLN A 283 -6.98 1.16 -12.45
C GLN A 283 -7.85 1.10 -11.19
N LEU A 284 -7.25 0.85 -10.01
CA LEU A 284 -7.99 0.84 -8.75
C LEU A 284 -8.66 2.18 -8.43
N TYR A 285 -7.99 3.28 -8.74
CA TYR A 285 -8.57 4.61 -8.60
C TYR A 285 -9.83 4.77 -9.45
N ARG A 286 -9.78 4.36 -10.73
CA ARG A 286 -10.97 4.37 -11.61
C ARG A 286 -12.06 3.42 -11.14
N ASP A 287 -11.69 2.20 -10.72
CA ASP A 287 -12.64 1.19 -10.22
C ASP A 287 -13.38 1.67 -8.96
N ALA A 288 -12.71 2.49 -8.15
CA ALA A 288 -13.32 3.15 -7.00
C ALA A 288 -14.21 4.36 -7.37
N GLY A 289 -14.31 4.73 -8.64
CA GLY A 289 -15.08 5.89 -9.12
C GLY A 289 -14.32 7.22 -9.05
N SER A 290 -12.99 7.17 -9.10
CA SER A 290 -12.09 8.34 -9.02
C SER A 290 -12.37 9.24 -7.81
N PRO A 291 -12.24 8.71 -6.57
CA PRO A 291 -12.61 9.42 -5.36
C PRO A 291 -11.83 10.72 -5.18
N GLN A 292 -12.53 11.82 -4.90
CA GLN A 292 -11.96 13.17 -4.80
C GLN A 292 -10.84 13.27 -3.75
N TYR A 293 -10.95 12.52 -2.65
CA TYR A 293 -10.03 12.59 -1.51
C TYR A 293 -8.88 11.58 -1.60
N VAL A 294 -8.76 10.80 -2.68
CA VAL A 294 -7.52 10.11 -3.01
C VAL A 294 -6.53 11.18 -3.46
N ARG A 295 -5.52 11.45 -2.65
CA ARG A 295 -4.54 12.49 -2.90
C ARG A 295 -3.31 11.97 -3.64
N GLY A 296 -2.94 10.73 -3.41
CA GLY A 296 -1.75 10.17 -4.01
C GLY A 296 -1.26 8.89 -3.35
N LEU A 297 0.04 8.80 -3.18
CA LEU A 297 0.73 7.61 -2.68
C LEU A 297 1.59 7.93 -1.46
N ALA A 298 1.76 6.93 -0.58
CA ALA A 298 2.75 6.93 0.50
C ALA A 298 3.92 6.04 0.11
N THR A 299 5.15 6.51 0.32
CA THR A 299 6.35 5.71 0.04
C THR A 299 7.22 5.55 1.27
N ASN A 300 8.09 4.53 1.25
CA ASN A 300 9.03 4.21 2.30
C ASN A 300 8.39 3.87 3.66
N VAL A 301 7.10 3.49 3.65
CA VAL A 301 6.38 3.10 4.86
C VAL A 301 7.11 1.96 5.55
N ALA A 302 7.42 2.14 6.83
CA ALA A 302 8.15 1.16 7.63
C ALA A 302 9.53 0.73 7.05
N ASN A 303 10.18 1.59 6.26
CA ASN A 303 11.48 1.30 5.64
C ASN A 303 12.55 2.32 6.04
N TYR A 304 13.71 2.33 5.38
CA TYR A 304 14.91 3.04 5.80
C TYR A 304 15.56 3.88 4.70
N ASN A 305 14.95 3.98 3.52
CA ASN A 305 15.54 4.70 2.40
C ASN A 305 15.68 6.19 2.67
N ALA A 306 16.75 6.79 2.17
CA ALA A 306 16.87 8.24 2.15
C ALA A 306 15.75 8.87 1.32
N LEU A 307 15.28 10.06 1.72
CA LEU A 307 14.48 10.91 0.84
C LEU A 307 15.27 11.28 -0.41
N SER A 308 16.50 11.77 -0.20
CA SER A 308 17.44 12.11 -1.25
C SER A 308 18.86 11.81 -0.77
N ALA A 309 19.62 11.10 -1.58
CA ALA A 309 21.01 10.74 -1.30
C ALA A 309 21.95 11.37 -2.32
N SER A 310 23.11 11.87 -1.87
CA SER A 310 24.12 12.45 -2.76
C SER A 310 24.84 11.40 -3.62
N SER A 311 24.76 10.13 -3.21
CA SER A 311 25.29 8.98 -3.93
C SER A 311 24.47 7.73 -3.58
N PRO A 312 24.33 6.77 -4.52
CA PRO A 312 23.62 5.54 -4.24
C PRO A 312 24.32 4.70 -3.16
N ASP A 313 23.51 4.10 -2.28
CA ASP A 313 23.96 3.05 -1.40
C ASP A 313 24.36 1.82 -2.24
N PRO A 314 25.46 1.09 -1.93
CA PRO A 314 25.85 -0.11 -2.66
C PRO A 314 24.74 -1.17 -2.80
N VAL A 315 23.83 -1.29 -1.83
CA VAL A 315 22.69 -2.22 -1.88
C VAL A 315 21.69 -1.90 -2.99
N THR A 316 21.72 -0.69 -3.55
CA THR A 316 20.83 -0.27 -4.64
C THR A 316 21.19 -0.88 -6.00
N GLN A 317 22.37 -1.51 -6.10
CA GLN A 317 22.81 -2.31 -7.25
C GLN A 317 22.66 -1.59 -8.60
N GLY A 318 22.89 -0.26 -8.63
CA GLY A 318 22.83 0.52 -9.85
C GLY A 318 21.41 0.89 -10.30
N ASN A 319 20.38 0.68 -9.47
CA ASN A 319 19.04 1.19 -9.76
C ASN A 319 19.08 2.72 -9.88
N PRO A 320 18.62 3.33 -11.01
CA PRO A 320 18.59 4.78 -11.16
C PRO A 320 17.69 5.47 -10.12
N ASN A 321 16.72 4.75 -9.57
CA ASN A 321 15.81 5.23 -8.53
C ASN A 321 16.30 4.76 -7.14
N TYR A 322 17.50 5.15 -6.78
CA TYR A 322 18.21 4.69 -5.58
C TYR A 322 17.77 5.37 -4.26
N ASP A 323 16.88 6.35 -4.33
CA ASP A 323 16.25 7.02 -3.19
C ASP A 323 14.78 7.35 -3.48
N GLU A 324 14.03 7.82 -2.48
CA GLU A 324 12.60 8.06 -2.63
C GLU A 324 12.29 9.21 -3.60
N LEU A 325 13.13 10.23 -3.67
CA LEU A 325 12.92 11.35 -4.59
C LEU A 325 13.10 10.94 -6.06
N HIS A 326 14.12 10.12 -6.37
CA HIS A 326 14.29 9.55 -7.72
C HIS A 326 13.12 8.64 -8.07
N TYR A 327 12.68 7.78 -7.14
CA TYR A 327 11.52 6.91 -7.34
C TYR A 327 10.24 7.71 -7.62
N ILE A 328 9.92 8.70 -6.80
CA ILE A 328 8.76 9.56 -6.95
C ILE A 328 8.77 10.27 -8.31
N ASN A 329 9.90 10.86 -8.68
CA ASN A 329 10.05 11.56 -9.96
C ASN A 329 9.90 10.62 -11.18
N ALA A 330 10.32 9.36 -11.05
CA ALA A 330 10.16 8.36 -12.09
C ALA A 330 8.72 7.82 -12.20
N LEU A 331 8.02 7.66 -11.07
CA LEU A 331 6.68 7.09 -11.03
C LEU A 331 5.58 8.12 -11.39
N ALA A 332 5.73 9.38 -10.95
CA ALA A 332 4.70 10.40 -11.06
C ALA A 332 4.19 10.64 -12.50
N PRO A 333 5.05 10.71 -13.55
CA PRO A 333 4.56 10.89 -14.91
C PRO A 333 3.65 9.77 -15.41
N ALA A 334 3.95 8.52 -15.06
CA ALA A 334 3.13 7.36 -15.42
C ALA A 334 1.78 7.35 -14.72
N LEU A 335 1.74 7.74 -13.44
CA LEU A 335 0.50 7.92 -12.67
C LEU A 335 -0.37 9.02 -13.28
N GLN A 336 0.20 10.19 -13.58
CA GLN A 336 -0.50 11.32 -14.20
C GLN A 336 -1.08 10.94 -15.55
N SER A 337 -0.32 10.21 -16.37
CA SER A 337 -0.79 9.68 -17.63
C SER A 337 -1.96 8.70 -17.47
N GLY A 338 -1.98 7.95 -16.37
CA GLY A 338 -3.09 7.05 -15.99
C GLY A 338 -4.29 7.76 -15.38
N GLY A 339 -4.24 9.08 -15.17
CA GLY A 339 -5.28 9.89 -14.54
C GLY A 339 -5.32 9.76 -13.00
N PHE A 340 -4.26 9.23 -12.39
CA PHE A 340 -4.14 9.12 -10.94
C PHE A 340 -3.56 10.40 -10.33
N PRO A 341 -4.06 10.89 -9.17
CA PRO A 341 -3.48 12.05 -8.47
C PRO A 341 -2.07 11.71 -7.96
N ALA A 342 -1.03 12.30 -8.56
CA ALA A 342 0.35 11.96 -8.31
C ALA A 342 1.01 12.90 -7.29
N HIS A 343 0.47 12.90 -6.07
CA HIS A 343 1.10 13.54 -4.92
C HIS A 343 1.57 12.47 -3.94
N PHE A 344 2.52 12.82 -3.08
CA PHE A 344 3.17 11.83 -2.23
C PHE A 344 3.33 12.32 -0.80
N ILE A 345 3.33 11.39 0.14
CA ILE A 345 3.93 11.55 1.47
C ILE A 345 5.03 10.51 1.62
N VAL A 346 6.10 10.85 2.34
CA VAL A 346 7.27 9.99 2.48
C VAL A 346 7.56 9.73 3.94
N ASP A 347 7.59 8.46 4.33
CA ASP A 347 8.01 8.05 5.67
C ASP A 347 9.51 8.20 5.83
N GLN A 348 9.93 9.05 6.76
CA GLN A 348 11.34 9.25 7.12
C GLN A 348 11.61 8.93 8.59
N GLY A 349 10.67 8.24 9.25
CA GLY A 349 10.75 7.94 10.68
C GLY A 349 12.03 7.22 11.08
N ARG A 350 12.52 6.29 10.26
CA ARG A 350 13.71 5.47 10.55
C ARG A 350 14.84 5.63 9.54
N SER A 351 14.83 6.68 8.74
CA SER A 351 15.75 6.92 7.62
C SER A 351 16.97 7.78 7.97
N GLY A 352 17.28 7.95 9.26
CA GLY A 352 18.37 8.83 9.72
C GLY A 352 19.77 8.33 9.38
N VAL A 353 19.95 7.04 9.15
CA VAL A 353 21.25 6.45 8.79
C VAL A 353 21.09 5.61 7.53
N GLN A 354 22.03 5.77 6.59
CA GLN A 354 22.09 5.02 5.35
C GLN A 354 23.29 4.06 5.34
N ASN A 355 23.39 3.19 4.36
CA ASN A 355 24.44 2.18 4.22
C ASN A 355 24.50 1.19 5.41
N ILE A 356 23.35 0.79 5.95
CA ILE A 356 23.26 -0.08 7.13
C ILE A 356 22.71 -1.48 6.82
N ARG A 357 22.25 -1.71 5.58
CA ARG A 357 21.67 -2.98 5.14
C ARG A 357 22.65 -3.79 4.31
N GLN A 358 22.56 -5.13 4.37
CA GLN A 358 23.31 -6.03 3.52
C GLN A 358 22.63 -6.25 2.16
N GLN A 359 21.29 -6.21 2.13
CA GLN A 359 20.49 -6.23 0.92
C GLN A 359 19.41 -5.13 1.00
N TRP A 360 19.01 -4.59 -0.14
CA TRP A 360 18.02 -3.50 -0.15
C TRP A 360 16.65 -3.94 0.36
N GLY A 361 16.34 -5.25 0.28
CA GLY A 361 15.13 -5.84 0.81
C GLY A 361 15.15 -6.11 2.32
N ASP A 362 16.25 -5.87 3.04
CA ASP A 362 16.32 -6.12 4.48
C ASP A 362 15.53 -5.03 5.22
N TRP A 363 14.44 -5.45 5.87
CA TRP A 363 13.46 -4.53 6.46
C TRP A 363 13.28 -4.69 7.98
N CYS A 364 13.64 -5.85 8.55
CA CYS A 364 13.25 -6.17 9.92
C CYS A 364 14.22 -5.57 10.95
N ASN A 365 13.76 -4.56 11.70
CA ASN A 365 14.47 -3.94 12.83
C ASN A 365 15.96 -3.69 12.54
N VAL A 366 16.28 -3.03 11.41
CA VAL A 366 17.64 -2.95 10.87
C VAL A 366 18.59 -2.31 11.87
N LYS A 367 19.72 -3.00 12.17
CA LYS A 367 20.77 -2.52 13.08
C LYS A 367 21.32 -1.18 12.65
N GLY A 368 21.59 -0.33 13.61
CA GLY A 368 22.24 0.96 13.35
C GLY A 368 21.30 2.03 12.80
N ALA A 369 20.03 1.73 12.54
CA ALA A 369 19.06 2.71 12.10
C ALA A 369 18.93 3.89 13.09
N GLY A 370 18.52 5.04 12.59
CA GLY A 370 18.32 6.25 13.38
C GLY A 370 17.02 6.97 13.00
N PHE A 371 16.43 7.71 13.94
CA PHE A 371 15.34 8.61 13.59
C PHE A 371 15.79 9.59 12.49
N GLY A 372 14.97 9.72 11.46
CA GLY A 372 15.25 10.55 10.30
C GLY A 372 14.71 11.97 10.40
N GLN A 373 14.51 12.57 9.23
CA GLN A 373 13.97 13.91 9.11
C GLN A 373 12.59 14.00 9.79
N ARG A 374 12.41 15.05 10.61
CA ARG A 374 11.14 15.30 11.31
C ARG A 374 10.03 15.62 10.32
N PRO A 375 8.77 15.33 10.69
CA PRO A 375 7.62 15.73 9.89
C PRO A 375 7.67 17.22 9.52
N THR A 376 7.51 17.50 8.22
CA THR A 376 7.57 18.86 7.68
C THR A 376 6.86 18.97 6.34
N LEU A 377 6.36 20.17 6.03
CA LEU A 377 5.82 20.54 4.72
C LEU A 377 6.89 21.13 3.79
N SER A 378 8.08 21.41 4.32
CA SER A 378 9.24 21.88 3.52
C SER A 378 9.93 20.67 2.90
N THR A 379 9.39 20.17 1.81
CA THR A 379 9.80 18.89 1.18
C THR A 379 10.83 19.08 0.06
N GLY A 380 10.96 20.29 -0.46
CA GLY A 380 11.81 20.58 -1.64
C GLY A 380 11.24 20.08 -2.97
N SER A 381 10.06 19.45 -2.99
CA SER A 381 9.41 18.94 -4.19
C SER A 381 7.92 19.28 -4.21
N SER A 382 7.41 19.75 -5.34
CA SER A 382 5.98 20.03 -5.53
C SER A 382 5.13 18.74 -5.61
N LEU A 383 5.75 17.59 -5.80
CA LEU A 383 5.08 16.29 -5.80
C LEU A 383 4.86 15.76 -4.38
N ILE A 384 5.66 16.21 -3.40
CA ILE A 384 5.61 15.69 -2.03
C ILE A 384 4.84 16.67 -1.14
N ASP A 385 3.69 16.23 -0.66
CA ASP A 385 2.82 17.01 0.23
C ASP A 385 3.42 17.19 1.62
N ALA A 386 4.05 16.13 2.16
CA ALA A 386 4.70 16.16 3.47
C ALA A 386 5.76 15.06 3.62
N ILE A 387 6.78 15.33 4.42
CA ILE A 387 7.61 14.32 5.07
C ILE A 387 6.92 13.97 6.38
N VAL A 388 6.80 12.69 6.68
CA VAL A 388 6.03 12.19 7.82
C VAL A 388 6.76 11.04 8.52
N TRP A 389 6.27 10.64 9.69
CA TRP A 389 6.64 9.42 10.40
C TRP A 389 5.42 8.50 10.42
N ILE A 390 5.37 7.54 9.49
CA ILE A 390 4.23 6.62 9.37
C ILE A 390 4.41 5.44 10.31
N LYS A 391 5.59 4.79 10.29
CA LYS A 391 5.93 3.76 11.25
C LYS A 391 6.44 4.40 12.54
N PRO A 392 5.77 4.20 13.69
CA PRO A 392 6.27 4.66 14.97
C PRO A 392 7.60 3.97 15.32
N GLY A 393 8.68 4.75 15.45
CA GLY A 393 9.98 4.18 15.75
C GLY A 393 10.06 3.67 17.19
N GLY A 394 10.42 2.40 17.34
CA GLY A 394 10.39 1.68 18.61
C GLY A 394 9.34 0.57 18.64
N GLU A 395 8.28 0.67 17.84
CA GLU A 395 7.41 -0.48 17.58
C GLU A 395 8.12 -1.48 16.65
N CYS A 396 8.18 -2.74 17.07
CA CYS A 396 8.90 -3.81 16.41
C CYS A 396 8.31 -4.17 15.03
N ASP A 397 9.17 -4.54 14.08
CA ASP A 397 8.74 -5.03 12.77
C ASP A 397 8.42 -6.53 12.78
N GLY A 398 9.13 -7.31 13.57
CA GLY A 398 8.95 -8.75 13.68
C GLY A 398 9.92 -9.40 14.65
N THR A 399 9.54 -10.57 15.14
CA THR A 399 10.25 -11.29 16.20
C THR A 399 11.46 -12.04 15.71
N THR A 400 12.49 -12.14 16.56
CA THR A 400 13.64 -13.04 16.37
C THR A 400 13.40 -14.44 16.95
N ASN A 401 12.25 -14.70 17.57
CA ASN A 401 11.89 -16.03 18.09
C ASN A 401 11.50 -16.97 16.94
N THR A 402 12.39 -17.85 16.55
CA THR A 402 12.19 -18.82 15.47
C THR A 402 11.06 -19.84 15.72
N SER A 403 10.56 -19.93 16.96
CA SER A 403 9.42 -20.79 17.31
C SER A 403 8.06 -20.06 17.16
N SER A 404 8.05 -18.76 16.92
CA SER A 404 6.81 -18.01 16.69
C SER A 404 6.21 -18.35 15.32
N PRO A 405 4.90 -18.53 15.20
CA PRO A 405 4.21 -18.69 13.93
C PRO A 405 4.31 -17.46 13.04
N ARG A 406 4.69 -16.30 13.60
CA ARG A 406 4.92 -15.03 12.90
C ARG A 406 6.40 -14.74 12.67
N TYR A 407 7.30 -15.71 12.91
CA TYR A 407 8.72 -15.52 12.61
C TYR A 407 8.92 -15.39 11.11
N ASP A 408 9.56 -14.33 10.70
CA ASP A 408 10.02 -14.10 9.33
C ASP A 408 11.55 -14.20 9.27
N SER A 409 12.08 -14.84 8.23
CA SER A 409 13.53 -15.05 8.07
C SER A 409 14.33 -13.76 8.01
N HIS A 410 13.74 -12.65 7.53
CA HIS A 410 14.37 -11.33 7.54
C HIS A 410 14.71 -10.84 8.95
N CYS A 411 13.92 -11.25 9.96
CA CYS A 411 14.17 -10.90 11.35
C CYS A 411 15.33 -11.72 11.98
N GLY A 412 15.80 -12.75 11.29
CA GLY A 412 16.95 -13.56 11.67
C GLY A 412 18.26 -13.19 10.95
N LEU A 413 18.23 -12.21 10.03
CA LEU A 413 19.42 -11.79 9.28
C LEU A 413 20.44 -11.11 10.19
N SER A 414 21.70 -11.08 9.74
CA SER A 414 22.81 -10.55 10.54
C SER A 414 22.73 -9.04 10.77
N ASP A 415 22.03 -8.30 9.92
CA ASP A 415 21.73 -6.86 10.06
C ASP A 415 20.39 -6.58 10.77
N ALA A 416 19.62 -7.61 11.16
CA ALA A 416 18.45 -7.44 12.03
C ALA A 416 18.88 -7.33 13.51
N THR A 417 18.21 -6.46 14.27
CA THR A 417 18.48 -6.30 15.71
C THR A 417 18.00 -7.52 16.49
N PRO A 418 18.87 -8.18 17.29
CA PRO A 418 18.52 -9.40 18.00
C PRO A 418 17.54 -9.13 19.16
N ASN A 419 16.96 -10.22 19.68
CA ASN A 419 16.02 -10.22 20.82
C ASN A 419 14.78 -9.35 20.58
N ALA A 420 14.35 -9.26 19.32
CA ALA A 420 13.18 -8.51 18.94
C ALA A 420 11.88 -9.21 19.40
N PRO A 421 10.91 -8.48 19.98
CA PRO A 421 9.60 -9.01 20.34
C PRO A 421 8.72 -9.21 19.10
N GLU A 422 7.46 -9.56 19.27
CA GLU A 422 6.49 -9.66 18.16
C GLU A 422 6.26 -8.31 17.47
N ALA A 423 5.88 -8.36 16.19
CA ALA A 423 5.53 -7.16 15.43
C ALA A 423 4.47 -6.33 16.13
N GLY A 424 4.68 -5.02 16.19
CA GLY A 424 3.80 -4.06 16.85
C GLY A 424 4.03 -3.92 18.36
N GLN A 425 4.85 -4.76 18.99
CA GLN A 425 5.23 -4.59 20.39
C GLN A 425 6.39 -3.59 20.53
N TRP A 426 6.47 -2.94 21.69
CA TRP A 426 7.55 -2.01 21.98
C TRP A 426 8.91 -2.73 22.08
N PHE A 427 9.91 -2.19 21.39
CA PHE A 427 11.28 -2.70 21.36
C PHE A 427 12.26 -1.67 21.93
N GLN A 428 12.44 -1.64 23.25
CA GLN A 428 13.21 -0.63 23.97
C GLN A 428 14.64 -0.44 23.42
N ALA A 429 15.38 -1.52 23.22
CA ALA A 429 16.77 -1.45 22.75
C ALA A 429 16.87 -0.85 21.33
N TYR A 430 15.88 -1.12 20.50
CA TYR A 430 15.79 -0.56 19.15
C TYR A 430 15.43 0.94 19.18
N PHE A 431 14.46 1.32 20.03
CA PHE A 431 14.13 2.73 20.24
C PHE A 431 15.33 3.55 20.70
N GLU A 432 16.12 3.05 21.67
CA GLU A 432 17.34 3.70 22.14
C GLU A 432 18.39 3.86 21.02
N THR A 433 18.49 2.86 20.14
CA THR A 433 19.36 2.92 18.96
C THR A 433 18.88 4.02 17.99
N LEU A 434 17.58 4.10 17.70
CA LEU A 434 17.00 5.14 16.86
C LEU A 434 17.25 6.55 17.43
N VAL A 435 17.12 6.72 18.75
CA VAL A 435 17.39 7.99 19.46
C VAL A 435 18.86 8.38 19.35
N ARG A 436 19.75 7.42 19.57
CA ARG A 436 21.21 7.65 19.55
C ARG A 436 21.71 8.07 18.19
N ASN A 437 21.19 7.41 17.16
CA ASN A 437 21.62 7.57 15.77
C ASN A 437 20.77 8.55 14.98
N ALA A 438 19.92 9.33 15.64
CA ALA A 438 19.04 10.28 14.96
C ALA A 438 19.83 11.28 14.10
N SER A 439 19.43 11.41 12.84
CA SER A 439 19.99 12.39 11.90
C SER A 439 18.85 12.99 11.05
N PRO A 440 18.66 14.30 11.15
CA PRO A 440 19.33 15.28 12.02
C PRO A 440 19.22 14.95 13.51
N PRO A 441 20.14 15.42 14.40
CA PRO A 441 20.07 15.14 15.83
C PRO A 441 18.78 15.62 16.50
N LEU A 442 18.30 14.87 17.49
CA LEU A 442 17.12 15.18 18.31
C LEU A 442 17.38 16.35 19.28
#